data_cada5595900de7ce437fea242602a6ad
#
_entry.id   cada5595900de7ce437fea242602a6ad
#
_cell.length_a   1.000
_cell.length_b   1.000
_cell.length_c   1.000
_cell.angle_alpha   90.00
_cell.angle_beta   90.00
_cell.angle_gamma   90.00
#
_symmetry.space_group_name_H-M   'P 1'
#
loop_
_entity.id
_entity.type
_entity.pdbx_description
1 polymer ?
#
loop_
_entity_poly.entity_id
_entity_poly.type
_entity_poly.pdbx_seq_one_letter_code
_entity_poly.pdbx_strand_id
1 'polypeptide(L)'
;MKITAFYPTIATNNTEKVINDMEKFGFRVIHQRFDLFEKGDTEYVLETENGQRMDVISCPEIEENFYAIRVNVDDFDEAMKIYAEEGFTVFKGPTVLSDSKNVTLFAPGKLPIMLMQHIKKD
;
A
#
# COMPACT_ATOMS: atom_id res chain seq x y z
N MET A 1 0.26 1.28 -19.18
CA MET A 1 -0.37 0.83 -17.93
C MET A 1 -1.36 1.88 -17.42
N LYS A 2 -2.33 1.47 -16.66
CA LYS A 2 -3.35 2.35 -16.08
C LYS A 2 -3.31 2.26 -14.57
N ILE A 3 -3.51 3.38 -13.90
CA ILE A 3 -3.71 3.42 -12.45
C ILE A 3 -5.15 2.99 -12.18
N THR A 4 -5.32 1.95 -11.37
CA THR A 4 -6.63 1.39 -11.04
C THR A 4 -7.12 1.80 -9.65
N ALA A 5 -6.21 2.24 -8.78
CA ALA A 5 -6.54 2.78 -7.46
C ALA A 5 -5.43 3.70 -6.98
N PHE A 6 -5.80 4.70 -6.18
CA PHE A 6 -4.87 5.70 -5.66
C PHE A 6 -5.41 6.21 -4.33
N TYR A 7 -4.68 5.97 -3.24
CA TYR A 7 -5.12 6.40 -1.92
C TYR A 7 -3.97 6.41 -0.89
N PRO A 8 -4.15 7.14 0.24
CA PRO A 8 -3.12 7.16 1.30
C PRO A 8 -2.95 5.81 1.96
N THR A 9 -1.74 5.53 2.40
CA THR A 9 -1.44 4.34 3.20
C THR A 9 -0.50 4.71 4.35
N ILE A 10 -0.73 4.11 5.51
CA ILE A 10 0.06 4.35 6.72
C ILE A 10 0.53 3.02 7.25
N ALA A 11 1.84 2.81 7.31
CA ALA A 11 2.42 1.69 8.04
C ALA A 11 2.69 2.13 9.48
N THR A 12 2.29 1.33 10.46
CA THR A 12 2.36 1.70 11.87
C THR A 12 2.61 0.50 12.77
N ASN A 13 3.27 0.73 13.90
CA ASN A 13 3.36 -0.26 14.98
C ASN A 13 2.24 -0.10 16.01
N ASN A 14 1.32 0.82 15.79
CA ASN A 14 0.22 1.11 16.71
C ASN A 14 -1.12 1.10 15.96
N THR A 15 -1.39 -0.03 15.34
CA THR A 15 -2.49 -0.24 14.40
C THR A 15 -3.86 0.08 15.01
N GLU A 16 -4.13 -0.43 16.21
CA GLU A 16 -5.41 -0.22 16.87
C GLU A 16 -5.72 1.25 17.08
N LYS A 17 -4.72 2.01 17.55
CA LYS A 17 -4.91 3.44 17.79
C LYS A 17 -5.11 4.23 16.50
N VAL A 18 -4.35 3.91 15.46
CA VAL A 18 -4.49 4.57 14.15
C VAL A 18 -5.88 4.28 13.55
N ILE A 19 -6.32 3.04 13.60
CA ILE A 19 -7.66 2.67 13.11
C ILE A 19 -8.75 3.38 13.92
N ASN A 20 -8.62 3.41 15.25
CA ASN A 20 -9.57 4.14 16.08
C ASN A 20 -9.65 5.63 15.73
N ASP A 21 -8.51 6.27 15.46
CA ASP A 21 -8.49 7.65 15.01
C ASP A 21 -9.20 7.84 13.68
N MET A 22 -8.98 6.94 12.74
CA MET A 22 -9.62 7.00 11.42
C MET A 22 -11.13 6.73 11.51
N GLU A 23 -11.55 5.84 12.40
CA GLU A 23 -12.97 5.58 12.63
C GLU A 23 -13.71 6.84 13.10
N LYS A 24 -13.04 7.71 13.85
CA LYS A 24 -13.59 9.01 14.26
C LYS A 24 -13.85 9.96 13.10
N PHE A 25 -13.11 9.79 11.99
CA PHE A 25 -13.34 10.55 10.77
C PHE A 25 -14.43 9.94 9.88
N GLY A 26 -14.95 8.77 10.24
CA GLY A 26 -15.98 8.10 9.47
C GLY A 26 -15.48 6.94 8.61
N PHE A 27 -14.23 6.53 8.77
CA PHE A 27 -13.72 5.33 8.12
C PHE A 27 -14.15 4.08 8.88
N ARG A 28 -14.27 2.96 8.15
CA ARG A 28 -14.50 1.64 8.75
C ARG A 28 -13.63 0.63 8.00
N VAL A 29 -13.20 -0.41 8.71
CA VAL A 29 -12.45 -1.51 8.11
C VAL A 29 -13.41 -2.33 7.24
N ILE A 30 -13.09 -2.43 5.94
CA ILE A 30 -13.89 -3.21 4.98
C ILE A 30 -13.20 -4.49 4.56
N HIS A 31 -11.87 -4.59 4.75
CA HIS A 31 -11.10 -5.74 4.30
C HIS A 31 -9.79 -5.84 5.08
N GLN A 32 -9.29 -7.08 5.23
CA GLN A 32 -7.98 -7.38 5.82
C GLN A 32 -7.23 -8.34 4.91
N ARG A 33 -5.90 -8.12 4.78
CA ARG A 33 -5.01 -9.06 4.09
C ARG A 33 -3.80 -9.33 4.97
N PHE A 34 -3.46 -10.61 5.12
CA PHE A 34 -2.34 -11.06 5.94
C PHE A 34 -1.12 -11.30 5.05
N ASP A 35 0.07 -11.02 5.60
CA ASP A 35 1.36 -11.28 4.95
C ASP A 35 1.50 -10.68 3.54
N LEU A 36 0.93 -9.48 3.33
CA LEU A 36 0.94 -8.84 2.01
C LEU A 36 2.34 -8.38 1.58
N PHE A 37 3.09 -7.76 2.47
CA PHE A 37 4.42 -7.23 2.20
C PHE A 37 5.50 -8.13 2.76
N GLU A 38 5.37 -8.49 4.03
CA GLU A 38 6.22 -9.42 4.74
C GLU A 38 5.38 -10.31 5.66
N LYS A 39 5.95 -11.42 6.06
CA LYS A 39 5.30 -12.29 7.04
C LYS A 39 5.07 -11.53 8.35
N GLY A 40 3.84 -11.53 8.82
CA GLY A 40 3.42 -10.82 10.03
C GLY A 40 2.84 -9.44 9.79
N ASP A 41 2.98 -8.88 8.59
CA ASP A 41 2.33 -7.63 8.24
C ASP A 41 0.87 -7.87 7.87
N THR A 42 -0.02 -7.03 8.35
CA THR A 42 -1.44 -7.10 8.01
C THR A 42 -1.88 -5.78 7.41
N GLU A 43 -2.53 -5.86 6.26
CA GLU A 43 -3.15 -4.69 5.63
C GLU A 43 -4.61 -4.61 6.05
N TYR A 44 -5.03 -3.43 6.50
CA TYR A 44 -6.44 -3.10 6.74
C TYR A 44 -6.85 -2.05 5.72
N VAL A 45 -7.87 -2.36 4.94
CA VAL A 45 -8.44 -1.41 3.99
C VAL A 45 -9.62 -0.74 4.67
N LEU A 46 -9.59 0.59 4.72
CA LEU A 46 -10.64 1.41 5.35
C LEU A 46 -11.36 2.23 4.29
N GLU A 47 -12.66 2.40 4.50
CA GLU A 47 -13.49 3.15 3.55
C GLU A 47 -14.54 3.97 4.28
N THR A 48 -14.80 5.17 3.78
CA THR A 48 -15.90 6.00 4.25
C THR A 48 -17.20 5.61 3.56
N GLU A 49 -18.32 6.08 4.08
CA GLU A 49 -19.65 5.81 3.51
C GLU A 49 -19.75 6.22 2.04
N ASN A 50 -19.06 7.29 1.64
CA ASN A 50 -19.07 7.79 0.27
C ASN A 50 -17.90 7.28 -0.59
N GLY A 51 -17.19 6.25 -0.15
CA GLY A 51 -16.21 5.54 -0.97
C GLY A 51 -14.79 6.05 -0.94
N GLN A 52 -14.42 6.94 -0.03
CA GLN A 52 -13.03 7.35 0.15
C GLN A 52 -12.25 6.23 0.83
N ARG A 53 -11.03 5.97 0.38
CA ARG A 53 -10.21 4.86 0.87
C ARG A 53 -8.89 5.28 1.47
N MET A 54 -8.41 4.46 2.39
CA MET A 54 -7.04 4.47 2.88
C MET A 54 -6.66 3.08 3.37
N ASP A 55 -5.35 2.80 3.44
CA ASP A 55 -4.84 1.59 4.06
C ASP A 55 -4.15 1.90 5.37
N VAL A 56 -4.25 0.98 6.31
CA VAL A 56 -3.40 0.93 7.50
C VAL A 56 -2.68 -0.42 7.48
N ILE A 57 -1.35 -0.38 7.53
CA ILE A 57 -0.53 -1.59 7.52
C ILE A 57 0.09 -1.77 8.90
N SER A 58 -0.21 -2.90 9.52
CA SER A 58 0.36 -3.27 10.81
C SER A 58 1.79 -3.77 10.60
N CYS A 59 2.76 -3.00 11.05
CA CYS A 59 4.19 -3.34 10.98
C CYS A 59 4.78 -3.24 12.39
N PRO A 60 4.76 -4.33 13.18
CA PRO A 60 5.19 -4.28 14.58
C PRO A 60 6.64 -3.86 14.78
N GLU A 61 7.49 -4.02 13.78
CA GLU A 61 8.93 -3.80 13.91
C GLU A 61 9.41 -2.40 13.56
N ILE A 62 8.54 -1.54 13.00
CA ILE A 62 8.94 -0.17 12.68
C ILE A 62 8.86 0.71 13.93
N GLU A 63 9.81 1.65 14.06
CA GLU A 63 9.85 2.56 15.21
C GLU A 63 8.94 3.75 15.05
N GLU A 64 8.77 4.23 13.82
CA GLU A 64 7.95 5.38 13.47
C GLU A 64 6.99 5.03 12.35
N ASN A 65 5.86 5.74 12.30
CA ASN A 65 4.92 5.58 11.21
C ASN A 65 5.58 5.92 9.87
N PHE A 66 5.24 5.14 8.85
CA PHE A 66 5.68 5.36 7.49
C PHE A 66 4.46 5.72 6.64
N TYR A 67 4.51 6.88 5.99
CA TYR A 67 3.40 7.41 5.21
C TYR A 67 3.73 7.31 3.73
N ALA A 68 2.82 6.74 2.96
CA ALA A 68 3.02 6.54 1.53
C ALA A 68 1.72 6.74 0.77
N ILE A 69 1.82 6.76 -0.55
CA ILE A 69 0.66 6.71 -1.44
C ILE A 69 0.60 5.32 -2.04
N ARG A 70 -0.56 4.69 -1.94
CA ARG A 70 -0.84 3.42 -2.60
C ARG A 70 -1.24 3.69 -4.03
N VAL A 71 -0.55 3.04 -4.96
CA VAL A 71 -0.86 3.13 -6.38
C VAL A 71 -1.04 1.70 -6.90
N ASN A 72 -2.26 1.36 -7.28
CA ASN A 72 -2.53 0.09 -7.93
C ASN A 72 -2.53 0.30 -9.44
N VAL A 73 -1.95 -0.63 -10.18
CA VAL A 73 -1.81 -0.57 -11.63
C VAL A 73 -2.27 -1.87 -12.27
N ASP A 74 -2.57 -1.83 -13.55
CA ASP A 74 -2.98 -3.00 -14.31
C ASP A 74 -1.80 -3.77 -14.92
N ASP A 75 -0.60 -3.18 -14.95
CA ASP A 75 0.62 -3.83 -15.45
C ASP A 75 1.82 -3.40 -14.61
N PHE A 76 2.15 -4.22 -13.64
CA PHE A 76 3.22 -3.95 -12.68
C PHE A 76 4.60 -3.86 -13.36
N ASP A 77 4.89 -4.78 -14.28
CA ASP A 77 6.22 -4.84 -14.90
C ASP A 77 6.45 -3.62 -15.80
N GLU A 78 5.42 -3.19 -16.53
CA GLU A 78 5.48 -1.95 -17.32
C GLU A 78 5.64 -0.72 -16.42
N ALA A 79 4.89 -0.65 -15.31
CA ALA A 79 5.00 0.45 -14.35
C ALA A 79 6.41 0.54 -13.76
N MET A 80 7.00 -0.60 -13.38
CA MET A 80 8.37 -0.65 -12.84
C MET A 80 9.37 -0.10 -13.84
N LYS A 81 9.22 -0.44 -15.12
CA LYS A 81 10.10 0.05 -16.19
C LYS A 81 9.95 1.56 -16.36
N ILE A 82 8.73 2.05 -16.45
CA ILE A 82 8.45 3.48 -16.63
C ILE A 82 9.02 4.29 -15.45
N TYR A 83 8.74 3.87 -14.23
CA TYR A 83 9.18 4.61 -13.05
C TYR A 83 10.70 4.54 -12.85
N ALA A 84 11.34 3.42 -13.17
CA ALA A 84 12.80 3.33 -13.13
C ALA A 84 13.45 4.32 -14.09
N GLU A 85 12.91 4.46 -15.31
CA GLU A 85 13.40 5.44 -16.30
C GLU A 85 13.21 6.89 -15.82
N GLU A 86 12.19 7.15 -15.00
CA GLU A 86 11.92 8.47 -14.42
C GLU A 86 12.70 8.74 -13.13
N GLY A 87 13.59 7.85 -12.72
CA GLY A 87 14.45 8.06 -11.57
C GLY A 87 13.88 7.59 -10.23
N PHE A 88 12.80 6.81 -10.24
CA PHE A 88 12.28 6.18 -9.02
C PHE A 88 13.24 5.07 -8.57
N THR A 89 13.43 4.96 -7.26
CA THR A 89 14.34 3.95 -6.67
C THR A 89 13.55 2.97 -5.82
N VAL A 90 14.00 1.71 -5.81
CA VAL A 90 13.39 0.67 -4.99
C VAL A 90 13.84 0.84 -3.54
N PHE A 91 12.89 0.94 -2.62
CA PHE A 91 13.15 0.94 -1.19
C PHE A 91 12.99 -0.46 -0.60
N LYS A 92 11.93 -1.19 -0.98
CA LYS A 92 11.62 -2.51 -0.45
C LYS A 92 10.88 -3.36 -1.48
N GLY A 93 11.28 -4.62 -1.60
CA GLY A 93 10.71 -5.54 -2.57
C GLY A 93 11.50 -5.56 -3.87
N PRO A 94 10.93 -6.00 -5.01
CA PRO A 94 9.52 -6.41 -5.15
C PRO A 94 9.18 -7.71 -4.44
N THR A 95 7.91 -7.83 -4.05
CA THR A 95 7.33 -9.05 -3.50
C THR A 95 6.31 -9.60 -4.51
N VAL A 96 6.48 -10.86 -4.87
CA VAL A 96 5.56 -11.53 -5.80
C VAL A 96 4.82 -12.62 -5.04
N LEU A 97 3.50 -12.47 -4.96
CA LEU A 97 2.59 -13.42 -4.35
C LEU A 97 1.75 -14.08 -5.44
N SER A 98 0.96 -15.10 -5.06
CA SER A 98 0.12 -15.79 -6.03
C SER A 98 -0.97 -14.90 -6.64
N ASP A 99 -1.39 -13.87 -5.92
CA ASP A 99 -2.50 -12.98 -6.31
C ASP A 99 -2.11 -11.51 -6.43
N SER A 100 -0.83 -11.19 -6.26
CA SER A 100 -0.37 -9.80 -6.34
C SER A 100 1.14 -9.69 -6.53
N LYS A 101 1.54 -8.53 -7.06
CA LYS A 101 2.94 -8.07 -7.07
C LYS A 101 2.96 -6.69 -6.41
N ASN A 102 3.96 -6.43 -5.57
CA ASN A 102 4.10 -5.11 -4.95
C ASN A 102 5.56 -4.72 -4.74
N VAL A 103 5.79 -3.42 -4.61
CA VAL A 103 7.09 -2.84 -4.33
C VAL A 103 6.89 -1.49 -3.66
N THR A 104 7.80 -1.12 -2.78
CA THR A 104 7.84 0.24 -2.24
C THR A 104 8.96 1.00 -2.95
N LEU A 105 8.61 2.13 -3.55
CA LEU A 105 9.52 2.99 -4.30
C LEU A 105 9.63 4.35 -3.62
N PHE A 106 10.76 5.04 -3.86
CA PHE A 106 10.83 6.47 -3.63
C PHE A 106 10.88 7.19 -4.98
N ALA A 107 9.97 8.14 -5.15
CA ALA A 107 10.04 9.07 -6.29
C ALA A 107 11.29 9.97 -6.16
N PRO A 108 11.75 10.62 -7.25
CA PRO A 108 12.90 11.54 -7.18
C PRO A 108 12.75 12.62 -6.11
N GLY A 109 11.55 13.09 -5.84
CA GLY A 109 11.23 14.04 -4.76
C GLY A 109 11.08 13.39 -3.39
N LYS A 110 11.48 12.13 -3.24
CA LYS A 110 11.45 11.35 -2.00
C LYS A 110 10.05 11.00 -1.49
N LEU A 111 9.03 11.09 -2.34
CA LEU A 111 7.69 10.65 -2.00
C LEU A 111 7.65 9.11 -2.00
N PRO A 112 7.27 8.47 -0.87
CA PRO A 112 7.12 7.02 -0.84
C PRO A 112 5.87 6.57 -1.60
N ILE A 113 6.03 5.57 -2.45
CA ILE A 113 4.94 4.99 -3.26
C ILE A 113 4.90 3.49 -3.00
N MET A 114 3.74 2.97 -2.64
CA MET A 114 3.51 1.53 -2.59
C MET A 114 2.76 1.13 -3.86
N LEU A 115 3.52 0.58 -4.80
CA LEU A 115 3.01 0.16 -6.11
C LEU A 115 2.55 -1.28 -6.05
N MET A 116 1.36 -1.58 -6.57
CA MET A 116 0.82 -2.93 -6.55
C MET A 116 0.00 -3.24 -7.79
N GLN A 117 0.01 -4.51 -8.17
CA GLN A 117 -0.93 -5.09 -9.12
C GLN A 117 -1.61 -6.29 -8.48
N HIS A 118 -2.95 -6.31 -8.49
CA HIS A 118 -3.72 -7.51 -8.15
C HIS A 118 -3.77 -8.41 -9.38
N ILE A 119 -3.44 -9.70 -9.18
CA ILE A 119 -3.45 -10.69 -10.24
C ILE A 119 -4.69 -11.55 -10.05
N LYS A 120 -5.59 -11.54 -11.04
CA LYS A 120 -6.76 -12.42 -11.00
C LYS A 120 -6.33 -13.85 -11.24
N LYS A 121 -6.84 -14.75 -10.41
CA LYS A 121 -6.73 -16.18 -10.65
C LYS A 121 -7.94 -16.65 -11.44
N ASP A 122 -7.70 -17.39 -12.46
CA ASP A 122 -8.74 -18.08 -13.21
C ASP A 122 -9.26 -19.30 -12.44
#